data_ab291dfe69649f9dc0be03c2d53906b4
#
_entry.id   ab291dfe69649f9dc0be03c2d53906b4
#
_cell.length_a   1.000
_cell.length_b   1.000
_cell.length_c   1.000
_cell.angle_alpha   90.00
_cell.angle_beta   90.00
_cell.angle_gamma   90.00
#
_symmetry.space_group_name_H-M   'P 1'
#
loop_
_entity.id
_entity.type
_entity.pdbx_description
1 polymer ?
#
loop_
_entity_poly.entity_id
_entity_poly.type
_entity_poly.pdbx_seq_one_letter_code
_entity_poly.pdbx_strand_id
1 'polypeptide(L)'
;MTWINSGKRFEQNWKNSIPKDIFYYRFRDGSSSWGGNDKVRFQQTNICDCLMFDGDYLYLLELKSTKGKSLPFNNIKKHQIDDLLWASDYANTICGLVIEFSELSECYFIEIGRFKAFYDSTNRKSIPIDYSLNSIT
;
A
#
# COMPACT_ATOMS: atom_id res chain seq x y z
N MET A 1 14.19 -22.81 9.64
CA MET A 1 14.26 -21.40 9.25
C MET A 1 13.04 -21.09 8.40
N THR A 2 12.17 -20.25 8.93
CA THR A 2 10.96 -19.87 8.21
C THR A 2 11.26 -18.65 7.33
N TRP A 3 11.04 -18.80 6.05
CA TRP A 3 11.13 -17.68 5.12
C TRP A 3 9.88 -16.84 5.23
N ILE A 4 10.02 -15.63 5.76
CA ILE A 4 8.93 -14.68 5.79
C ILE A 4 9.06 -13.81 4.56
N ASN A 5 8.01 -13.77 3.75
CA ASN A 5 7.91 -12.87 2.62
C ASN A 5 8.16 -11.43 3.09
N SER A 6 9.01 -10.67 2.39
CA SER A 6 9.36 -9.31 2.77
C SER A 6 8.15 -8.37 2.85
N GLY A 7 7.15 -8.59 1.99
CA GLY A 7 5.90 -7.83 2.03
C GLY A 7 5.12 -8.08 3.31
N LYS A 8 5.01 -9.35 3.72
CA LYS A 8 4.31 -9.72 4.96
C LYS A 8 5.05 -9.20 6.19
N ARG A 9 6.37 -9.23 6.16
CA ARG A 9 7.19 -8.69 7.24
C ARG A 9 6.96 -7.18 7.38
N PHE A 10 6.93 -6.46 6.27
CA PHE A 10 6.65 -5.03 6.29
C PHE A 10 5.25 -4.73 6.83
N GLU A 11 4.24 -5.48 6.39
CA GLU A 11 2.87 -5.31 6.88
C GLU A 11 2.79 -5.53 8.39
N GLN A 12 3.48 -6.54 8.90
CA GLN A 12 3.50 -6.83 10.34
C GLN A 12 4.20 -5.72 11.12
N ASN A 13 5.32 -5.24 10.61
CA ASN A 13 6.04 -4.13 11.24
C ASN A 13 5.22 -2.85 11.22
N TRP A 14 4.51 -2.60 10.12
CA TRP A 14 3.62 -1.46 10.00
C TRP A 14 2.53 -1.52 11.07
N LYS A 15 1.85 -2.65 11.17
CA LYS A 15 0.82 -2.89 12.18
C LYS A 15 1.35 -2.64 13.58
N ASN A 16 2.53 -3.16 13.88
CA ASN A 16 3.12 -3.04 15.22
C ASN A 16 3.53 -1.60 15.56
N SER A 17 3.77 -0.76 14.55
CA SER A 17 4.18 0.63 14.77
C SER A 17 3.02 1.59 14.99
N ILE A 18 1.78 1.14 14.75
CA ILE A 18 0.62 2.00 14.85
C ILE A 18 0.24 2.21 16.31
N PRO A 19 0.10 3.46 16.78
CA PRO A 19 -0.33 3.73 18.15
C PRO A 19 -1.70 3.13 18.45
N LYS A 20 -1.90 2.75 19.72
CA LYS A 20 -3.13 2.06 20.14
C LYS A 20 -4.38 2.92 20.05
N ASP A 21 -4.24 4.24 20.07
CA ASP A 21 -5.35 5.16 19.95
C ASP A 21 -5.79 5.43 18.51
N ILE A 22 -5.05 4.88 17.54
CA ILE A 22 -5.39 4.96 16.12
C ILE A 22 -6.13 3.69 15.73
N PHE A 23 -7.32 3.83 15.15
CA PHE A 23 -8.03 2.68 14.60
C PHE A 23 -7.26 2.16 13.40
N TYR A 24 -7.05 0.84 13.37
CA TYR A 24 -6.33 0.17 12.28
C TYR A 24 -7.11 -1.07 11.87
N TYR A 25 -7.29 -1.24 10.57
CA TYR A 25 -7.92 -2.43 10.01
C TYR A 25 -7.17 -2.87 8.77
N ARG A 26 -6.74 -4.13 8.74
CA ARG A 26 -6.09 -4.72 7.58
C ARG A 26 -7.11 -5.56 6.83
N PHE A 27 -7.25 -5.29 5.54
CA PHE A 27 -8.10 -6.12 4.68
C PHE A 27 -7.46 -7.48 4.49
N ARG A 28 -8.29 -8.52 4.48
CA ARG A 28 -7.82 -9.88 4.24
C ARG A 28 -7.57 -10.10 2.77
N ASP A 29 -6.57 -10.94 2.45
CA ASP A 29 -6.31 -11.34 1.07
C ASP A 29 -7.51 -12.07 0.50
N GLY A 30 -7.85 -11.73 -0.74
CA GLY A 30 -9.03 -12.27 -1.41
C GLY A 30 -8.91 -13.69 -1.92
N SER A 31 -7.94 -14.46 -1.44
CA SER A 31 -7.69 -15.82 -1.93
C SER A 31 -8.39 -16.89 -1.09
N SER A 32 -9.64 -16.67 -0.70
CA SER A 32 -10.38 -17.72 -0.02
C SER A 32 -10.95 -18.69 -1.05
N SER A 33 -10.45 -19.91 -1.06
CA SER A 33 -11.08 -20.99 -1.80
C SER A 33 -12.33 -21.41 -1.03
N TRP A 34 -13.47 -21.18 -1.61
CA TRP A 34 -14.73 -21.66 -1.06
C TRP A 34 -14.91 -23.15 -1.30
N GLY A 35 -15.11 -23.92 -0.23
CA GLY A 35 -15.62 -25.27 -0.32
C GLY A 35 -14.70 -26.30 -0.96
N GLY A 36 -13.42 -26.09 -1.00
CA GLY A 36 -12.49 -27.06 -1.56
C GLY A 36 -12.72 -27.39 -3.03
N ASN A 37 -13.47 -26.58 -3.73
CA ASN A 37 -13.76 -26.81 -5.12
C ASN A 37 -13.02 -25.80 -5.98
N ASP A 38 -12.07 -26.29 -6.75
CA ASP A 38 -11.18 -25.47 -7.57
C ASP A 38 -11.87 -24.79 -8.76
N LYS A 39 -13.15 -25.02 -8.95
CA LYS A 39 -13.83 -24.58 -10.17
C LYS A 39 -14.43 -23.17 -10.08
N VAL A 40 -14.60 -22.61 -8.90
CA VAL A 40 -15.16 -21.26 -8.75
C VAL A 40 -14.25 -20.45 -7.84
N ARG A 41 -13.45 -19.60 -8.44
CA ARG A 41 -12.56 -18.72 -7.70
C ARG A 41 -13.09 -17.31 -7.79
N PHE A 42 -13.69 -16.85 -6.72
CA PHE A 42 -13.98 -15.44 -6.56
C PHE A 42 -12.80 -14.80 -5.84
N GLN A 43 -12.00 -14.05 -6.59
CA GLN A 43 -11.00 -13.20 -5.97
C GLN A 43 -11.67 -11.89 -5.61
N GLN A 44 -11.82 -11.66 -4.32
CA GLN A 44 -12.19 -10.33 -3.85
C GLN A 44 -10.97 -9.42 -3.98
N THR A 45 -11.13 -8.38 -4.77
CA THR A 45 -10.11 -7.32 -4.79
C THR A 45 -10.47 -6.30 -3.72
N ASN A 46 -9.54 -6.08 -2.81
CA ASN A 46 -9.69 -5.06 -1.80
C ASN A 46 -9.30 -3.69 -2.37
N ILE A 47 -9.90 -2.64 -1.81
CA ILE A 47 -9.58 -1.27 -2.23
C ILE A 47 -8.15 -0.89 -1.89
N CYS A 48 -7.62 -1.40 -0.80
CA CYS A 48 -6.25 -1.17 -0.35
C CYS A 48 -5.87 -2.22 0.69
N ASP A 49 -4.64 -2.16 1.21
CA ASP A 49 -4.18 -3.13 2.21
C ASP A 49 -4.73 -2.85 3.59
N CYS A 50 -4.84 -1.59 3.97
CA CYS A 50 -5.30 -1.25 5.31
C CYS A 50 -5.97 0.11 5.38
N LEU A 51 -6.77 0.27 6.44
CA LEU A 51 -7.38 1.53 6.82
C LEU A 51 -6.82 1.98 8.15
N MET A 52 -6.71 3.30 8.34
CA MET A 52 -6.43 3.91 9.63
C MET A 52 -7.37 5.08 9.82
N PHE A 53 -7.74 5.36 11.07
CA PHE A 53 -8.58 6.50 11.40
C PHE A 53 -8.06 7.14 12.68
N ASP A 54 -7.77 8.44 12.61
CA ASP A 54 -7.20 9.17 13.74
C ASP A 54 -8.23 10.08 14.44
N GLY A 55 -9.49 10.00 14.05
CA GLY A 55 -10.56 10.86 14.54
C GLY A 55 -10.90 12.00 13.61
N ASP A 56 -9.99 12.41 12.75
CA ASP A 56 -10.17 13.50 11.80
C ASP A 56 -10.10 13.03 10.35
N TYR A 57 -9.20 12.09 10.04
CA TYR A 57 -8.95 11.62 8.68
C TYR A 57 -9.02 10.11 8.60
N LEU A 58 -9.55 9.63 7.49
CA LEU A 58 -9.52 8.22 7.13
C LEU A 58 -8.39 8.00 6.13
N TYR A 59 -7.45 7.16 6.50
CA TYR A 59 -6.31 6.81 5.65
C TYR A 59 -6.58 5.49 4.96
N LEU A 60 -6.43 5.47 3.63
CA LEU A 60 -6.51 4.26 2.82
C LEU A 60 -5.13 4.03 2.22
N LEU A 61 -4.47 2.98 2.65
CA LEU A 61 -3.05 2.79 2.38
C LEU A 61 -2.77 1.46 1.70
N GLU A 62 -1.99 1.53 0.63
CA GLU A 62 -1.40 0.35 -0.01
C GLU A 62 0.04 0.25 0.45
N LEU A 63 0.42 -0.91 0.97
CA LEU A 63 1.75 -1.13 1.55
C LEU A 63 2.62 -1.87 0.54
N LYS A 64 3.76 -1.29 0.19
CA LYS A 64 4.72 -1.88 -0.74
C LYS A 64 6.10 -1.90 -0.13
N SER A 65 6.84 -2.96 -0.39
CA SER A 65 8.23 -3.09 0.04
C SER A 65 9.10 -3.41 -1.16
N THR A 66 10.25 -2.75 -1.24
CA THR A 66 11.23 -3.01 -2.29
C THR A 66 12.64 -3.00 -1.70
N LYS A 67 13.55 -3.75 -2.31
CA LYS A 67 14.93 -3.84 -1.83
C LYS A 67 15.79 -2.68 -2.31
N GLY A 68 15.58 -2.21 -3.54
CA GLY A 68 16.40 -1.19 -4.15
C GLY A 68 16.01 0.23 -3.75
N LYS A 69 16.42 1.18 -4.55
CA LYS A 69 16.17 2.61 -4.33
C LYS A 69 14.96 3.13 -5.10
N SER A 70 14.23 2.25 -5.75
CA SER A 70 13.01 2.60 -6.48
C SER A 70 12.01 1.47 -6.42
N LEU A 71 10.73 1.82 -6.48
CA LEU A 71 9.64 0.83 -6.51
C LEU A 71 9.20 0.65 -7.96
N PRO A 72 9.34 -0.57 -8.51
CA PRO A 72 8.88 -0.83 -9.88
C PRO A 72 7.37 -0.66 -10.01
N PHE A 73 6.93 -0.04 -11.11
CA PHE A 73 5.50 0.12 -11.37
C PHE A 73 4.78 -1.21 -11.52
N ASN A 74 5.48 -2.26 -11.94
CA ASN A 74 4.91 -3.59 -12.04
C ASN A 74 4.43 -4.16 -10.69
N ASN A 75 4.91 -3.62 -9.58
CA ASN A 75 4.48 -4.03 -8.25
C ASN A 75 3.15 -3.40 -7.84
N ILE A 76 2.64 -2.47 -8.66
CA ILE A 76 1.39 -1.76 -8.35
C ILE A 76 0.40 -2.07 -9.47
N LYS A 77 -0.74 -2.65 -9.11
CA LYS A 77 -1.77 -2.98 -10.10
C LYS A 77 -2.60 -1.74 -10.40
N LYS A 78 -3.10 -1.69 -11.65
CA LYS A 78 -3.89 -0.54 -12.09
C LYS A 78 -5.12 -0.30 -11.20
N HIS A 79 -5.81 -1.38 -10.78
CA HIS A 79 -6.99 -1.23 -9.94
C HIS A 79 -6.65 -0.64 -8.56
N GLN A 80 -5.45 -0.90 -8.04
CA GLN A 80 -4.99 -0.32 -6.78
C GLN A 80 -4.85 1.20 -6.90
N ILE A 81 -4.33 1.67 -8.02
CA ILE A 81 -4.22 3.11 -8.29
C ILE A 81 -5.62 3.72 -8.46
N ASP A 82 -6.45 3.10 -9.30
CA ASP A 82 -7.77 3.63 -9.64
C ASP A 82 -8.69 3.69 -8.40
N ASP A 83 -8.66 2.67 -7.57
CA ASP A 83 -9.47 2.62 -6.35
C ASP A 83 -9.06 3.71 -5.35
N LEU A 84 -7.76 3.91 -5.16
CA LEU A 84 -7.29 4.94 -4.25
C LEU A 84 -7.58 6.34 -4.78
N LEU A 85 -7.48 6.55 -6.10
CA LEU A 85 -7.86 7.82 -6.72
C LEU A 85 -9.33 8.11 -6.51
N TRP A 86 -10.19 7.11 -6.70
CA TRP A 86 -11.61 7.26 -6.46
C TRP A 86 -11.90 7.65 -5.01
N ALA A 87 -11.29 6.94 -4.07
CA ALA A 87 -11.49 7.21 -2.65
C ALA A 87 -10.97 8.60 -2.24
N SER A 88 -9.92 9.08 -2.89
CA SER A 88 -9.32 10.38 -2.55
C SER A 88 -10.22 11.57 -2.88
N ASP A 89 -11.27 11.37 -3.69
CA ASP A 89 -12.23 12.42 -4.01
C ASP A 89 -13.15 12.76 -2.84
N TYR A 90 -13.18 11.92 -1.82
CA TYR A 90 -14.06 12.15 -0.67
C TYR A 90 -13.36 12.99 0.40
N ALA A 91 -14.13 13.86 1.06
CA ALA A 91 -13.59 14.74 2.10
C ALA A 91 -13.01 13.92 3.25
N ASN A 92 -11.90 14.42 3.79
CA ASN A 92 -11.23 13.84 4.97
C ASN A 92 -10.67 12.44 4.74
N THR A 93 -10.41 12.07 3.47
CA THR A 93 -9.69 10.85 3.16
C THR A 93 -8.27 11.18 2.70
N ILE A 94 -7.32 10.37 3.15
CA ILE A 94 -5.93 10.44 2.71
C ILE A 94 -5.57 9.08 2.14
N CYS A 95 -5.32 9.03 0.83
CA CYS A 95 -5.12 7.79 0.11
C CYS A 95 -3.74 7.79 -0.54
N GLY A 96 -3.02 6.69 -0.39
CA GLY A 96 -1.71 6.61 -1.01
C GLY A 96 -0.97 5.33 -0.75
N LEU A 97 0.31 5.38 -1.10
CA LEU A 97 1.23 4.27 -0.98
C LEU A 97 2.19 4.53 0.18
N VAL A 98 2.40 3.51 1.00
CA VAL A 98 3.47 3.48 1.98
C VAL A 98 4.53 2.53 1.43
N ILE A 99 5.72 3.05 1.19
CA ILE A 99 6.78 2.29 0.52
C ILE A 99 7.96 2.12 1.47
N GLU A 100 8.29 0.87 1.76
CA GLU A 100 9.50 0.53 2.49
C GLU A 100 10.62 0.23 1.50
N PHE A 101 11.74 0.93 1.65
CA PHE A 101 12.99 0.60 0.98
C PHE A 101 13.83 -0.20 1.95
N SER A 102 13.67 -1.53 1.90
CA SER A 102 14.08 -2.41 3.00
C SER A 102 15.59 -2.42 3.27
N GLU A 103 16.41 -2.35 2.23
CA GLU A 103 17.87 -2.32 2.41
C GLU A 103 18.38 -1.02 3.02
N LEU A 104 17.59 0.05 2.92
CA LEU A 104 17.91 1.35 3.49
C LEU A 104 17.24 1.58 4.83
N SER A 105 16.36 0.67 5.25
CA SER A 105 15.55 0.80 6.46
C SER A 105 14.79 2.13 6.49
N GLU A 106 14.27 2.56 5.35
CA GLU A 106 13.52 3.81 5.20
C GLU A 106 12.12 3.54 4.70
N CYS A 107 11.18 4.35 5.15
CA CYS A 107 9.77 4.24 4.79
C CYS A 107 9.22 5.61 4.40
N TYR A 108 8.47 5.65 3.30
CA TYR A 108 7.95 6.90 2.76
C TYR A 108 6.48 6.75 2.40
N PHE A 109 5.76 7.84 2.51
CA PHE A 109 4.38 7.94 2.06
C PHE A 109 4.30 8.85 0.85
N ILE A 110 3.55 8.42 -0.17
CA ILE A 110 3.20 9.29 -1.30
C ILE A 110 1.69 9.26 -1.50
N GLU A 111 1.10 10.45 -1.55
CA GLU A 111 -0.33 10.60 -1.81
C GLU A 111 -0.64 10.15 -3.24
N ILE A 112 -1.81 9.51 -3.43
CA ILE A 112 -2.11 8.81 -4.68
C ILE A 112 -2.18 9.74 -5.89
N GLY A 113 -2.70 10.94 -5.73
CA GLY A 113 -2.76 11.91 -6.83
C GLY A 113 -1.37 12.31 -7.29
N ARG A 114 -0.47 12.48 -6.35
CA ARG A 114 0.93 12.80 -6.64
C ARG A 114 1.64 11.62 -7.31
N PHE A 115 1.37 10.40 -6.84
CA PHE A 115 1.89 9.21 -7.49
C PHE A 115 1.41 9.11 -8.93
N LYS A 116 0.11 9.32 -9.15
CA LYS A 116 -0.48 9.24 -10.48
C LYS A 116 0.11 10.30 -11.43
N ALA A 117 0.34 11.51 -10.95
CA ALA A 117 0.96 12.56 -11.74
C ALA A 117 2.37 12.16 -12.19
N PHE A 118 3.16 11.59 -11.31
CA PHE A 118 4.47 11.08 -11.67
C PHE A 118 4.36 9.91 -12.65
N TYR A 119 3.49 8.96 -12.36
CA TYR A 119 3.28 7.77 -13.18
C TYR A 119 2.92 8.14 -14.63
N ASP A 120 2.08 9.15 -14.82
CA ASP A 120 1.61 9.56 -16.14
C ASP A 120 2.64 10.38 -16.91
N SER A 121 3.53 11.07 -16.22
CA SER A 121 4.45 12.03 -16.83
C SER A 121 5.86 11.51 -17.06
N THR A 122 6.22 10.40 -16.39
CA THR A 122 7.59 9.89 -16.45
C THR A 122 7.77 8.86 -17.55
N ASN A 123 8.98 8.80 -18.11
CA ASN A 123 9.41 7.70 -18.98
C ASN A 123 10.01 6.53 -18.19
N ARG A 124 10.15 6.69 -16.89
CA ARG A 124 10.70 5.66 -16.02
C ARG A 124 9.68 4.54 -15.78
N LYS A 125 10.20 3.38 -15.39
CA LYS A 125 9.40 2.21 -15.05
C LYS A 125 9.28 2.00 -13.54
N SER A 126 9.73 2.98 -12.75
CA SER A 126 9.72 2.90 -11.29
C SER A 126 9.69 4.29 -10.69
N ILE A 127 9.24 4.36 -9.43
CA ILE A 127 9.31 5.61 -8.66
C ILE A 127 10.52 5.54 -7.72
N PRO A 128 11.45 6.51 -7.82
CA PRO A 128 12.65 6.50 -6.99
C PRO A 128 12.37 7.03 -5.59
N ILE A 129 13.23 6.65 -4.65
CA ILE A 129 13.12 7.06 -3.25
C ILE A 129 13.12 8.58 -3.07
N ASP A 130 13.88 9.28 -3.88
CA ASP A 130 13.98 10.74 -3.80
C ASP A 130 12.73 11.45 -4.29
N TYR A 131 11.83 10.77 -4.99
CA TYR A 131 10.54 11.32 -5.34
C TYR A 131 9.50 11.11 -4.24
N SER A 132 9.67 10.09 -3.44
CA SER A 132 8.76 9.79 -2.32
C SER A 132 9.12 10.71 -1.16
N LEU A 133 8.43 11.82 -1.04
CA LEU A 133 8.91 12.97 -0.30
C LEU A 133 8.57 13.02 1.18
N ASN A 134 7.65 12.20 1.64
CA ASN A 134 7.23 12.25 3.04
C ASN A 134 7.81 11.05 3.79
N SER A 135 8.96 11.26 4.42
CA SER A 135 9.55 10.24 5.27
C SER A 135 8.65 9.99 6.47
N ILE A 136 8.46 8.73 6.77
CA ILE A 136 7.70 8.31 7.94
C ILE A 136 8.69 7.79 8.96
N THR A 137 8.73 8.43 10.10
CA THR A 137 9.58 8.02 11.21
C THR A 137 8.79 7.27 12.26
#